data_54a9598d84c395f1cd500dcf668e56bb
#
_entry.id   54a9598d84c395f1cd500dcf668e56bb
#
_cell.length_a   1.000
_cell.length_b   1.000
_cell.length_c   1.000
_cell.angle_alpha   90.00
_cell.angle_beta   90.00
_cell.angle_gamma   90.00
#
_symmetry.space_group_name_H-M   'P 1'
#
loop_
_entity.id
_entity.type
_entity.pdbx_description
1 polymer ?
#
loop_
_entity_poly.entity_id
_entity_poly.type
_entity_poly.pdbx_seq_one_letter_code
_entity_poly.pdbx_strand_id
1 'polypeptide(L)'
;MTAKPDPLIHPITRLSICGLLAAGADWVEFAALRDAAGISDSVLSKQSRVLEDAGYVEVRKGAVGRRPRTWFRLTAEGRQAVEGHLAWLAQLEEAFSASSRSS
;
A
#
# COMPACT_ATOMS: atom_id res chain seq x y z
N MET A 1 -3.54 -12.04 -20.09
CA MET A 1 -3.39 -11.02 -19.05
C MET A 1 -2.12 -10.22 -19.29
N THR A 2 -2.22 -8.91 -19.35
CA THR A 2 -1.09 -8.02 -19.64
C THR A 2 -0.45 -7.46 -18.36
N ALA A 3 -1.24 -7.30 -17.31
CA ALA A 3 -0.72 -6.85 -16.03
C ALA A 3 -0.06 -8.00 -15.27
N LYS A 4 0.92 -7.66 -14.43
CA LYS A 4 1.67 -8.65 -13.62
C LYS A 4 1.54 -8.32 -12.16
N PRO A 5 1.53 -9.34 -11.27
CA PRO A 5 1.54 -9.11 -9.84
C PRO A 5 2.88 -8.48 -9.41
N ASP A 6 2.82 -7.63 -8.39
CA ASP A 6 4.02 -7.08 -7.77
C ASP A 6 4.28 -7.84 -6.46
N PRO A 7 5.37 -8.59 -6.34
CA PRO A 7 5.62 -9.39 -5.14
C PRO A 7 5.87 -8.55 -3.88
N LEU A 8 6.26 -7.27 -4.01
CA LEU A 8 6.39 -6.37 -2.87
C LEU A 8 5.03 -5.87 -2.37
N ILE A 9 4.09 -5.69 -3.27
CA ILE A 9 2.74 -5.19 -2.98
C ILE A 9 1.80 -6.34 -2.60
N HIS A 10 2.03 -7.53 -3.16
CA HIS A 10 1.11 -8.67 -3.03
C HIS A 10 0.79 -9.07 -1.59
N PRO A 11 1.73 -9.12 -0.63
CA PRO A 11 1.38 -9.41 0.75
C PRO A 11 0.29 -8.44 1.23
N ILE A 12 -0.78 -9.00 1.78
CA ILE A 12 -2.02 -8.25 2.06
C ILE A 12 -1.79 -7.02 2.93
N THR A 13 -0.89 -7.10 3.90
CA THR A 13 -0.59 -5.96 4.78
C THR A 13 0.04 -4.81 4.00
N ARG A 14 1.01 -5.11 3.12
CA ARG A 14 1.64 -4.08 2.30
C ARG A 14 0.68 -3.54 1.25
N LEU A 15 -0.14 -4.39 0.65
CA LEU A 15 -1.19 -3.96 -0.28
C LEU A 15 -2.16 -3.00 0.40
N SER A 16 -2.59 -3.31 1.63
CA SER A 16 -3.49 -2.46 2.41
C SER A 16 -2.84 -1.10 2.71
N ILE A 17 -1.58 -1.08 3.14
CA ILE A 17 -0.86 0.16 3.41
C ILE A 17 -0.80 1.03 2.14
N CYS A 18 -0.37 0.46 1.04
CA CYS A 18 -0.24 1.19 -0.22
C CYS A 18 -1.59 1.68 -0.73
N GLY A 19 -2.63 0.86 -0.64
CA GLY A 19 -3.98 1.24 -1.04
C GLY A 19 -4.53 2.40 -0.23
N LEU A 20 -4.31 2.37 1.08
CA LEU A 20 -4.73 3.46 1.98
C LEU A 20 -3.96 4.75 1.69
N LEU A 21 -2.66 4.67 1.42
CA LEU A 21 -1.86 5.83 1.04
C LEU A 21 -2.30 6.38 -0.32
N ALA A 22 -2.66 5.52 -1.25
CA ALA A 22 -3.13 5.94 -2.57
C ALA A 22 -4.48 6.68 -2.49
N ALA A 23 -5.35 6.25 -1.58
CA ALA A 23 -6.68 6.82 -1.39
C ALA A 23 -6.70 8.03 -0.46
N GLY A 24 -5.67 8.20 0.36
CA GLY A 24 -5.63 9.23 1.39
C GLY A 24 -5.07 10.56 0.94
N ALA A 25 -4.82 11.43 1.91
CA ALA A 25 -4.12 12.69 1.71
C ALA A 25 -2.66 12.42 1.28
N ASP A 26 -1.98 13.48 0.81
CA ASP A 26 -0.59 13.33 0.36
C ASP A 26 0.29 12.70 1.45
N TRP A 27 0.32 13.31 2.62
CA TRP A 27 1.03 12.74 3.78
C TRP A 27 0.02 12.22 4.78
N VAL A 28 0.21 10.98 5.22
CA VAL A 28 -0.65 10.31 6.20
C VAL A 28 0.15 10.01 7.46
N GLU A 29 -0.36 10.44 8.61
CA GLU A 29 0.29 10.21 9.89
C GLU A 29 0.27 8.74 10.27
N PHE A 30 1.31 8.30 10.98
CA PHE A 30 1.50 6.92 11.43
C PHE A 30 0.27 6.35 12.12
N ALA A 31 -0.27 7.06 13.12
CA ALA A 31 -1.43 6.56 13.88
C ALA A 31 -2.67 6.40 13.01
N ALA A 32 -2.91 7.33 12.09
CA ALA A 32 -4.05 7.25 11.19
C ALA A 32 -3.93 6.05 10.24
N LEU A 33 -2.74 5.83 9.69
CA LEU A 33 -2.49 4.70 8.80
C LEU A 33 -2.59 3.37 9.54
N ARG A 34 -1.98 3.30 10.72
CA ARG A 34 -2.05 2.12 11.59
C ARG A 34 -3.49 1.72 11.89
N ASP A 35 -4.29 2.69 12.31
CA ASP A 35 -5.68 2.44 12.71
C ASP A 35 -6.54 2.06 11.49
N ALA A 36 -6.35 2.73 10.37
CA ALA A 36 -7.09 2.41 9.14
C ALA A 36 -6.74 1.02 8.62
N ALA A 37 -5.49 0.60 8.73
CA ALA A 37 -5.05 -0.73 8.31
C ALA A 37 -5.36 -1.82 9.35
N GLY A 38 -5.70 -1.44 10.58
CA GLY A 38 -6.02 -2.39 11.65
C GLY A 38 -4.84 -3.23 12.09
N ILE A 39 -3.64 -2.64 12.15
CA ILE A 39 -2.39 -3.35 12.48
C ILE A 39 -1.72 -2.71 13.69
N SER A 40 -0.70 -3.36 14.22
CA SER A 40 0.08 -2.85 15.35
C SER A 40 1.16 -1.88 14.90
N ASP A 41 1.71 -1.12 15.84
CA ASP A 41 2.83 -0.20 15.59
C ASP A 41 4.02 -0.96 14.99
N SER A 42 4.37 -2.11 15.56
CA SER A 42 5.52 -2.89 15.09
C SER A 42 5.31 -3.44 13.69
N VAL A 43 4.10 -3.86 13.35
CA VAL A 43 3.78 -4.35 12.00
C VAL A 43 3.87 -3.19 11.01
N LEU A 44 3.29 -2.03 11.32
CA LEU A 44 3.39 -0.86 10.43
C LEU A 44 4.85 -0.44 10.24
N SER A 45 5.63 -0.36 11.32
CA SER A 45 7.05 0.02 11.24
C SER A 45 7.83 -0.95 10.35
N LYS A 46 7.62 -2.25 10.49
CA LYS A 46 8.31 -3.27 9.70
C LYS A 46 7.91 -3.21 8.22
N GLN A 47 6.62 -3.18 7.94
CA GLN A 47 6.13 -3.23 6.57
C GLN A 47 6.40 -1.92 5.82
N SER A 48 6.29 -0.77 6.48
CA SER A 48 6.62 0.51 5.86
C SER A 48 8.10 0.61 5.51
N ARG A 49 8.99 0.02 6.32
CA ARG A 49 10.42 -0.02 6.00
C ARG A 49 10.70 -0.83 4.74
N VAL A 50 10.03 -1.97 4.56
CA VAL A 50 10.14 -2.77 3.33
C VAL A 50 9.73 -1.94 2.12
N LEU A 51 8.63 -1.19 2.23
CA LEU A 51 8.13 -0.34 1.14
C LEU A 51 9.03 0.86 0.89
N GLU A 52 9.59 1.45 1.94
CA GLU A 52 10.54 2.56 1.83
C GLU A 52 11.82 2.10 1.12
N ASP A 53 12.37 0.96 1.52
CA ASP A 53 13.59 0.40 0.93
C ASP A 53 13.39 0.07 -0.56
N ALA A 54 12.18 -0.28 -0.96
CA ALA A 54 11.82 -0.53 -2.35
C ALA A 54 11.57 0.76 -3.16
N GLY A 55 11.53 1.92 -2.51
CA GLY A 55 11.24 3.19 -3.17
C GLY A 55 9.76 3.45 -3.41
N TYR A 56 8.86 2.69 -2.77
CA TYR A 56 7.41 2.84 -2.95
C TYR A 56 6.77 3.82 -1.98
N VAL A 57 7.42 4.08 -0.85
CA VAL A 57 6.90 4.94 0.21
C VAL A 57 8.01 5.88 0.66
N GLU A 58 7.66 7.14 0.87
CA GLU A 58 8.51 8.13 1.55
C GLU A 58 8.08 8.24 3.00
N VAL A 59 9.07 8.39 3.88
CA VAL A 59 8.85 8.54 5.32
C VAL A 59 9.38 9.90 5.73
N ARG A 60 8.58 10.65 6.47
CA ARG A 60 8.97 11.94 7.01
C ARG A 60 8.81 11.91 8.53
N LYS A 61 9.88 12.26 9.24
CA LYS A 61 9.86 12.36 10.70
C LYS A 61 9.93 13.82 11.10
N GLY A 62 9.16 14.16 12.14
CA GLY A 62 9.12 15.51 12.67
C GLY A 62 8.51 15.52 14.05
N ALA A 63 7.93 16.63 14.44
CA ALA A 63 7.30 16.77 15.73
C ALA A 63 6.13 17.75 15.66
N VAL A 64 5.12 17.51 16.50
CA VAL A 64 4.04 18.45 16.77
C VAL A 64 4.19 18.85 18.24
N GLY A 65 4.63 20.10 18.48
CA GLY A 65 5.08 20.49 19.80
C GLY A 65 6.32 19.69 20.17
N ARG A 66 6.26 18.94 21.28
CA ARG A 66 7.35 18.07 21.75
C ARG A 66 7.14 16.60 21.41
N ARG A 67 6.06 16.26 20.72
CA ARG A 67 5.71 14.87 20.42
C ARG A 67 6.26 14.48 19.06
N PRO A 68 7.09 13.42 18.98
CA PRO A 68 7.54 12.89 17.70
C PRO A 68 6.35 12.44 16.84
N ARG A 69 6.44 12.71 15.54
CA ARG A 69 5.44 12.28 14.56
C ARG A 69 6.13 11.70 13.34
N THR A 70 5.47 10.74 12.73
CA THR A 70 5.93 10.14 11.48
C THR A 70 4.79 10.20 10.48
N TRP A 71 5.12 10.59 9.24
CA TRP A 71 4.17 10.64 8.12
C TRP A 71 4.71 9.80 6.99
N PHE A 72 3.79 9.25 6.21
CA PHE A 72 4.08 8.43 5.05
C PHE A 72 3.40 9.01 3.82
N ARG A 73 4.04 8.84 2.67
CA ARG A 73 3.49 9.21 1.37
C ARG A 73 3.88 8.17 0.35
N LEU A 74 2.93 7.84 -0.54
CA LEU A 74 3.21 6.95 -1.66
C LEU A 74 4.03 7.73 -2.70
N THR A 75 5.10 7.11 -3.21
CA THR A 75 5.89 7.70 -4.30
C THR A 75 5.19 7.48 -5.64
N ALA A 76 5.70 8.13 -6.70
CA ALA A 76 5.21 7.88 -8.05
C ALA A 76 5.40 6.42 -8.45
N GLU A 77 6.55 5.84 -8.11
CA GLU A 77 6.83 4.42 -8.36
C GLU A 77 5.88 3.52 -7.57
N GLY A 78 5.62 3.87 -6.31
CA GLY A 78 4.67 3.13 -5.47
C GLY A 78 3.26 3.19 -6.05
N ARG A 79 2.84 4.34 -6.53
CA ARG A 79 1.52 4.50 -7.15
C ARG A 79 1.40 3.64 -8.42
N GLN A 80 2.42 3.63 -9.26
CA GLN A 80 2.43 2.79 -10.46
C GLN A 80 2.39 1.30 -10.10
N ALA A 81 3.12 0.90 -9.06
CA ALA A 81 3.12 -0.49 -8.58
C ALA A 81 1.74 -0.91 -8.08
N VAL A 82 1.07 -0.05 -7.31
CA VAL A 82 -0.28 -0.31 -6.81
C VAL A 82 -1.26 -0.43 -7.98
N GLU A 83 -1.22 0.51 -8.92
CA GLU A 83 -2.11 0.51 -10.08
C GLU A 83 -1.92 -0.76 -10.91
N GLY A 84 -0.67 -1.15 -11.16
CA GLY A 84 -0.37 -2.36 -11.92
C GLY A 84 -0.84 -3.63 -11.20
N HIS A 85 -0.64 -3.68 -9.89
CA HIS A 85 -1.08 -4.84 -9.09
C HIS A 85 -2.60 -4.94 -9.03
N LEU A 86 -3.30 -3.82 -8.85
CA LEU A 86 -4.77 -3.79 -8.86
C LEU A 86 -5.32 -4.16 -10.24
N ALA A 87 -4.66 -3.74 -11.31
CA ALA A 87 -5.04 -4.14 -12.66
C ALA A 87 -4.89 -5.66 -12.85
N TRP A 88 -3.83 -6.25 -12.31
CA TRP A 88 -3.65 -7.71 -12.33
C TRP A 88 -4.78 -8.42 -11.58
N LEU A 89 -5.13 -7.94 -10.38
CA LEU A 89 -6.24 -8.52 -9.62
C LEU A 89 -7.56 -8.40 -10.36
N ALA A 90 -7.83 -7.28 -11.03
CA ALA A 90 -9.03 -7.07 -11.82
C ALA A 90 -9.09 -8.04 -13.01
N GLN A 91 -7.98 -8.28 -13.69
CA GLN A 91 -7.90 -9.24 -14.78
C GLN A 91 -8.13 -10.67 -14.29
N LEU A 92 -7.60 -11.00 -13.11
CA LEU A 92 -7.81 -12.31 -12.48
C LEU A 92 -9.28 -12.52 -12.15
N GLU A 93 -9.94 -11.51 -11.58
CA GLU A 93 -11.36 -11.52 -11.29
C GLU A 93 -12.19 -11.71 -12.56
N GLU A 94 -11.85 -10.99 -13.63
CA GLU A 94 -12.53 -11.10 -14.92
C GLU A 94 -12.40 -12.49 -15.50
N ALA A 95 -11.21 -13.08 -15.45
CA ALA A 95 -10.96 -14.44 -15.93
C ALA A 95 -11.80 -15.46 -15.13
N PHE A 96 -11.87 -15.31 -13.83
CA PHE A 96 -12.69 -16.14 -12.96
C PHE A 96 -14.18 -16.01 -13.30
N SER A 97 -14.67 -14.78 -13.46
CA SER A 97 -16.08 -14.52 -13.78
C SER A 97 -16.46 -15.08 -15.15
N ALA A 98 -15.59 -14.95 -16.15
CA ALA A 98 -15.80 -15.50 -17.47
C ALA A 98 -15.87 -17.04 -17.43
N SER A 99 -14.97 -17.67 -16.67
CA SER A 99 -14.97 -19.13 -16.48
C SER A 99 -16.25 -19.60 -15.81
N SER A 100 -16.71 -18.90 -14.78
CA SER A 100 -17.96 -19.23 -14.07
C SER A 100 -19.18 -19.13 -14.99
N ARG A 101 -19.21 -18.14 -15.88
CA ARG A 101 -20.31 -17.96 -16.83
C ARG A 101 -20.32 -19.03 -17.92
N SER A 102 -19.16 -19.57 -18.25
CA SER A 102 -19.02 -20.60 -19.29
C SER A 102 -19.47 -22.00 -18.86
N SER A 103 -19.55 -22.20 -17.56
CA SER A 103 -20.03 -23.46 -17.03
C SER A 103 -21.53 -23.40 -16.72
#